data_1c32e5633d8099d4c3ddf63889d5b0cc
#
_entry.id   1c32e5633d8099d4c3ddf63889d5b0cc
#
_cell.length_a   1.000
_cell.length_b   1.000
_cell.length_c   1.000
_cell.angle_alpha   90.00
_cell.angle_beta   90.00
_cell.angle_gamma   90.00
#
_symmetry.space_group_name_H-M   'P 1'
#
loop_
_entity.id
_entity.type
_entity.pdbx_description
1 polymer ?
#
loop_
_entity_poly.entity_id
_entity_poly.type
_entity_poly.pdbx_seq_one_letter_code
_entity_poly.pdbx_strand_id
1 'polypeptide(L)'
;TRSVRNDIKIKEKFNFKQSAKDLLITSQLRTALILNKNIKATNYQIDTYKKKIYIYGIARTSEEKNKVIVEAKEIPDVKDVIASILLVDNLRIQKN
;
A
#
# COMPACT_ATOMS: atom_id res chain seq x y z
N THR A 1 28.66 10.99 -8.84
CA THR A 1 28.02 11.99 -8.01
C THR A 1 26.79 12.55 -8.63
N ARG A 2 26.91 12.85 -9.88
CA ARG A 2 25.76 13.40 -10.55
C ARG A 2 24.61 12.41 -10.66
N SER A 3 24.96 11.18 -10.85
CA SER A 3 23.90 10.18 -10.93
C SER A 3 23.16 10.11 -9.60
N VAL A 4 23.87 10.29 -8.51
CA VAL A 4 23.22 10.27 -7.20
C VAL A 4 22.24 11.42 -7.09
N ARG A 5 22.63 12.56 -7.56
CA ARG A 5 21.72 13.68 -7.50
C ARG A 5 20.52 13.49 -8.40
N ASN A 6 20.73 12.87 -9.51
CA ASN A 6 19.60 12.57 -10.40
C ASN A 6 18.59 11.67 -9.71
N ASP A 7 19.09 10.69 -8.99
CA ASP A 7 18.19 9.81 -8.26
C ASP A 7 17.36 10.58 -7.26
N ILE A 8 17.98 11.52 -6.59
CA ILE A 8 17.27 12.32 -5.62
C ILE A 8 16.17 13.12 -6.28
N LYS A 9 16.47 13.67 -7.44
CA LYS A 9 15.47 14.44 -8.15
C LYS A 9 14.28 13.59 -8.54
N ILE A 10 14.53 12.37 -8.96
CA ILE A 10 13.45 11.49 -9.33
C ILE A 10 12.55 11.24 -8.15
N LYS A 11 13.13 11.04 -6.99
CA LYS A 11 12.33 10.85 -5.80
C LYS A 11 11.46 12.05 -5.52
N GLU A 12 12.01 13.21 -5.70
CA GLU A 12 11.23 14.41 -5.43
C GLU A 12 10.06 14.56 -6.37
N LYS A 13 10.22 14.13 -7.60
CA LYS A 13 9.14 14.23 -8.55
C LYS A 13 7.94 13.41 -8.13
N PHE A 14 8.18 12.22 -7.64
CA PHE A 14 7.11 11.35 -7.25
C PHE A 14 6.70 11.53 -5.81
N ASN A 15 7.41 12.38 -5.12
CA ASN A 15 7.18 12.51 -3.70
C ASN A 15 6.06 13.49 -3.44
N PHE A 16 4.97 12.97 -2.91
CA PHE A 16 3.98 13.83 -2.31
C PHE A 16 4.61 14.38 -1.06
N LYS A 17 4.32 15.58 -0.73
CA LYS A 17 4.88 16.12 0.50
C LYS A 17 4.19 15.47 1.67
N GLN A 18 4.65 14.30 2.00
CA GLN A 18 4.06 13.54 3.08
C GLN A 18 4.45 14.13 4.41
N SER A 19 3.46 14.27 5.27
CA SER A 19 3.72 14.72 6.62
C SER A 19 4.27 13.57 7.45
N ALA A 20 4.79 13.90 8.63
CA ALA A 20 5.22 12.86 9.55
C ALA A 20 4.07 11.94 9.90
N LYS A 21 2.86 12.49 10.01
CA LYS A 21 1.70 11.67 10.29
C LYS A 21 1.43 10.68 9.16
N ASP A 22 1.55 11.10 7.92
CA ASP A 22 1.34 10.21 6.80
C ASP A 22 2.35 9.06 6.79
N LEU A 23 3.60 9.37 7.09
CA LEU A 23 4.61 8.34 7.16
C LEU A 23 4.33 7.36 8.29
N LEU A 24 3.85 7.86 9.40
CA LEU A 24 3.50 7.00 10.51
C LEU A 24 2.36 6.05 10.13
N ILE A 25 1.36 6.56 9.43
CA ILE A 25 0.25 5.74 8.99
C ILE A 25 0.74 4.62 8.07
N THR A 26 1.59 4.96 7.12
CA THR A 26 2.16 3.96 6.22
C THR A 26 2.90 2.88 6.99
N SER A 27 3.73 3.30 7.95
CA SER A 27 4.50 2.34 8.74
C SER A 27 3.61 1.43 9.56
N GLN A 28 2.59 1.99 10.16
CA GLN A 28 1.69 1.18 10.98
C GLN A 28 0.96 0.15 10.14
N LEU A 29 0.48 0.56 8.98
CA LEU A 29 -0.22 -0.39 8.14
C LEU A 29 0.72 -1.46 7.61
N ARG A 30 1.90 -1.07 7.20
CA ARG A 30 2.86 -2.04 6.70
C ARG A 30 3.18 -3.09 7.75
N THR A 31 3.37 -2.64 8.99
CA THR A 31 3.63 -3.57 10.08
C THR A 31 2.45 -4.49 10.30
N ALA A 32 1.23 -3.95 10.26
CA ALA A 32 0.05 -4.76 10.45
C ALA A 32 -0.06 -5.85 9.40
N LEU A 33 0.24 -5.52 8.14
CA LEU A 33 0.18 -6.50 7.08
C LEU A 33 1.23 -7.58 7.27
N ILE A 34 2.43 -7.19 7.68
CA ILE A 34 3.49 -8.17 7.89
C ILE A 34 3.14 -9.14 9.01
N LEU A 35 2.51 -8.64 10.06
CA LEU A 35 2.16 -9.48 11.19
C LEU A 35 0.97 -10.39 10.92
N ASN A 36 0.17 -10.07 9.92
CA ASN A 36 -1.00 -10.87 9.61
C ASN A 36 -0.60 -12.03 8.71
N LYS A 37 -0.69 -13.24 9.24
CA LYS A 37 -0.23 -14.43 8.51
C LYS A 37 -1.06 -14.70 7.26
N ASN A 38 -2.26 -14.19 7.21
CA ASN A 38 -3.13 -14.42 6.07
C ASN A 38 -2.90 -13.44 4.94
N ILE A 39 -1.98 -12.50 5.12
CA ILE A 39 -1.69 -11.48 4.13
C ILE A 39 -0.23 -11.60 3.72
N LYS A 40 0.01 -11.69 2.43
CA LYS A 40 1.37 -11.66 1.93
C LYS A 40 1.76 -10.22 1.67
N ALA A 41 2.37 -9.61 2.67
CA ALA A 41 2.63 -8.17 2.67
C ALA A 41 3.47 -7.72 1.48
N THR A 42 4.36 -8.59 0.99
CA THR A 42 5.23 -8.21 -0.12
C THR A 42 4.47 -8.01 -1.43
N ASN A 43 3.23 -8.47 -1.51
CA ASN A 43 2.43 -8.29 -2.72
C ASN A 43 1.75 -6.93 -2.78
N TYR A 44 1.94 -6.10 -1.78
CA TYR A 44 1.22 -4.84 -1.70
C TYR A 44 2.17 -3.67 -1.55
N GLN A 45 1.78 -2.56 -2.12
CA GLN A 45 2.50 -1.32 -1.97
C GLN A 45 1.58 -0.29 -1.36
N ILE A 46 2.06 0.43 -0.38
CA ILE A 46 1.25 1.35 0.40
C ILE A 46 1.84 2.73 0.35
N ASP A 47 1.01 3.70 0.04
CA ASP A 47 1.36 5.11 0.11
C ASP A 47 0.29 5.84 0.87
N THR A 48 0.67 6.87 1.59
CA THR A 48 -0.28 7.69 2.33
C THR A 48 -0.04 9.15 1.98
N TYR A 49 -1.13 9.85 1.66
CA TYR A 49 -1.05 11.26 1.33
C TYR A 49 -2.26 11.95 1.92
N LYS A 50 -2.01 12.97 2.73
CA LYS A 50 -3.07 13.73 3.39
C LYS A 50 -4.04 12.81 4.13
N LYS A 51 -3.47 11.81 4.80
CA LYS A 51 -4.20 10.85 5.63
C LYS A 51 -5.12 9.94 4.83
N LYS A 52 -4.92 9.86 3.52
CA LYS A 52 -5.59 8.88 2.68
C LYS A 52 -4.60 7.81 2.31
N ILE A 53 -4.98 6.57 2.49
CA ILE A 53 -4.12 5.43 2.19
C ILE A 53 -4.40 4.93 0.78
N TYR A 54 -3.34 4.78 0.01
CA TYR A 54 -3.43 4.21 -1.33
C TYR A 54 -2.73 2.87 -1.32
N ILE A 55 -3.44 1.81 -1.66
CA ILE A 55 -2.92 0.45 -1.65
C ILE A 55 -2.97 -0.13 -3.05
N TYR A 56 -1.84 -0.67 -3.50
CA TYR A 56 -1.76 -1.33 -4.79
C TYR A 56 -1.22 -2.73 -4.58
N GLY A 57 -1.70 -3.67 -5.36
CA GLY A 57 -1.14 -5.00 -5.23
C GLY A 57 -2.02 -6.08 -5.78
N ILE A 58 -1.66 -7.30 -5.41
CA ILE A 58 -2.34 -8.51 -5.88
C ILE A 58 -2.70 -9.36 -4.67
N ALA A 59 -3.97 -9.70 -4.57
CA ALA A 59 -4.45 -10.57 -3.52
C ALA A 59 -4.69 -11.96 -4.08
N ARG A 60 -4.38 -12.96 -3.27
CA ARG A 60 -4.59 -14.35 -3.69
C ARG A 60 -6.06 -14.73 -3.59
N THR A 61 -6.79 -14.12 -2.70
CA THR A 61 -8.20 -14.39 -2.52
C THR A 61 -8.94 -13.12 -2.15
N SER A 62 -10.27 -13.18 -2.28
CA SER A 62 -11.09 -12.06 -1.84
C SER A 62 -10.95 -11.82 -0.36
N GLU A 63 -10.78 -12.88 0.40
CA GLU A 63 -10.62 -12.74 1.84
C GLU A 63 -9.35 -11.96 2.17
N GLU A 64 -8.27 -12.26 1.47
CA GLU A 64 -7.03 -11.53 1.71
C GLU A 64 -7.20 -10.06 1.38
N LYS A 65 -7.84 -9.78 0.25
CA LYS A 65 -8.09 -8.40 -0.14
C LYS A 65 -8.88 -7.66 0.94
N ASN A 66 -9.92 -8.30 1.44
CA ASN A 66 -10.76 -7.67 2.47
C ASN A 66 -9.97 -7.45 3.75
N LYS A 67 -9.11 -8.38 4.11
CA LYS A 67 -8.31 -8.21 5.31
C LYS A 67 -7.36 -7.03 5.19
N VAL A 68 -6.77 -6.85 4.01
CA VAL A 68 -5.88 -5.70 3.78
C VAL A 68 -6.64 -4.41 3.98
N ILE A 69 -7.84 -4.33 3.41
CA ILE A 69 -8.65 -3.12 3.51
C ILE A 69 -9.06 -2.85 4.95
N VAL A 70 -9.45 -3.90 5.66
CA VAL A 70 -9.85 -3.75 7.07
C VAL A 70 -8.67 -3.24 7.89
N GLU A 71 -7.49 -3.82 7.69
CA GLU A 71 -6.33 -3.35 8.43
C GLU A 71 -6.08 -1.88 8.18
N ALA A 72 -6.23 -1.46 6.93
CA ALA A 72 -6.01 -0.05 6.60
C ALA A 72 -7.02 0.84 7.30
N LYS A 73 -8.26 0.41 7.32
CA LYS A 73 -9.31 1.23 7.91
C LYS A 73 -9.19 1.35 9.43
N GLU A 74 -8.48 0.43 10.05
CA GLU A 74 -8.32 0.45 11.49
C GLU A 74 -7.17 1.32 11.96
N ILE A 75 -6.36 1.82 11.04
CA ILE A 75 -5.25 2.69 11.41
C ILE A 75 -5.80 4.03 11.88
N PRO A 76 -5.33 4.54 13.03
CA PRO A 76 -5.82 5.84 13.52
C PRO A 76 -5.51 6.97 12.55
N ASP A 77 -6.36 7.96 12.54
CA ASP A 77 -6.17 9.19 11.77
C ASP A 77 -6.32 9.02 10.26
N VAL A 78 -6.72 7.85 9.80
CA VAL A 78 -6.95 7.64 8.37
C VAL A 78 -8.29 8.22 7.96
N LYS A 79 -8.28 9.02 6.90
CA LYS A 79 -9.52 9.62 6.39
C LYS A 79 -10.17 8.74 5.35
N ASP A 80 -9.38 8.06 4.54
CA ASP A 80 -9.94 7.26 3.47
C ASP A 80 -8.95 6.20 3.05
N VAL A 81 -9.46 5.15 2.41
CA VAL A 81 -8.64 4.06 1.92
C VAL A 81 -9.01 3.80 0.47
N ILE A 82 -8.05 3.94 -0.42
CA ILE A 82 -8.24 3.68 -1.83
C ILE A 82 -7.44 2.44 -2.19
N ALA A 83 -8.12 1.35 -2.46
CA ALA A 83 -7.48 0.09 -2.73
C ALA A 83 -7.62 -0.30 -4.19
N SER A 84 -6.48 -0.46 -4.86
CA SER A 84 -6.42 -0.95 -6.23
C SER A 84 -5.75 -2.32 -6.19
N ILE A 85 -6.51 -3.33 -5.85
CA ILE A 85 -5.99 -4.67 -5.64
C ILE A 85 -6.62 -5.64 -6.65
N LEU A 86 -5.77 -6.34 -7.36
CA LEU A 86 -6.21 -7.34 -8.31
C LEU A 86 -6.28 -8.70 -7.63
N LEU A 87 -7.24 -9.50 -8.07
CA LEU A 87 -7.37 -10.86 -7.55
C LEU A 87 -6.73 -11.84 -8.51
N VAL A 88 -5.94 -12.74 -7.95
CA VAL A 88 -5.27 -13.76 -8.75
C VAL A 88 -6.28 -14.62 -9.50
N ASP A 89 -7.40 -14.91 -8.86
CA ASP A 89 -8.42 -15.73 -9.50
C ASP A 89 -8.92 -15.13 -10.80
N ASN A 90 -9.06 -13.81 -10.82
CA ASN A 90 -9.47 -13.15 -12.06
C ASN A 90 -8.44 -13.32 -13.15
N LEU A 91 -7.17 -13.27 -12.78
CA LEU A 91 -6.11 -13.46 -13.75
C LEU A 91 -6.10 -14.88 -14.30
N ARG A 92 -6.37 -15.85 -13.44
CA ARG A 92 -6.41 -17.24 -13.87
C ARG A 92 -7.54 -17.48 -14.86
N ILE A 93 -8.68 -16.90 -14.60
CA ILE A 93 -9.81 -17.05 -15.50
C ILE A 93 -9.48 -16.51 -16.88
N GLN A 94 -8.76 -15.41 -16.93
CA GLN A 94 -8.41 -14.83 -18.20
C GLN A 94 -7.46 -15.71 -19.00
N LYS A 95 -6.65 -16.48 -18.32
CA LYS A 95 -5.72 -17.36 -19.02
C LYS A 95 -6.44 -18.48 -19.74
N ASN A 96 -7.53 -18.89 -19.23
CA ASN A 96 -8.29 -19.96 -19.86
C ASN A 96 -9.06 -19.45 -21.05
#